data_59ed8565207e645f20f9f2dc62724711
#
_entry.id   59ed8565207e645f20f9f2dc62724711
#
_cell.length_a   1.000
_cell.length_b   1.000
_cell.length_c   1.000
_cell.angle_alpha   90.00
_cell.angle_beta   90.00
_cell.angle_gamma   90.00
#
_symmetry.space_group_name_H-M   'P 1'
#
loop_
_entity.id
_entity.type
_entity.pdbx_description
1 polymer ?
#
loop_
_entity_poly.entity_id
_entity_poly.type
_entity_poly.pdbx_seq_one_letter_code
_entity_poly.pdbx_strand_id
1 'polypeptide(L)'
;MNAGIAASTIAGSFTVSSYLGADAQKKFAYAPLPIGPVGRRSAMNGLHDVVWSGSKHPDEAFKWIAYMASNKCQVKVGESGVIFPASIKGTEASLKAREAKGQDNSAFTTVVENKETFSVPVFSHGDEVNALIQDAIQEVAGGADPQATMTAANEKANALLK
;
A
#
# COMPACT_ATOMS: atom_id res chain seq x y z
N MET A 1 -10.46 -13.56 -4.57
CA MET A 1 -10.51 -13.97 -3.16
C MET A 1 -11.97 -14.20 -2.71
N ASN A 2 -12.82 -13.19 -2.58
CA ASN A 2 -14.20 -13.35 -2.07
C ASN A 2 -15.05 -14.33 -2.90
N ALA A 3 -14.85 -14.40 -4.22
CA ALA A 3 -15.51 -15.35 -5.11
C ALA A 3 -14.91 -16.77 -5.07
N GLY A 4 -13.89 -17.03 -4.28
CA GLY A 4 -13.23 -18.34 -4.18
C GLY A 4 -12.35 -18.72 -5.38
N ILE A 5 -12.10 -17.80 -6.31
CA ILE A 5 -11.33 -18.07 -7.54
C ILE A 5 -9.82 -17.97 -7.30
N ALA A 6 -9.39 -17.15 -6.36
CA ALA A 6 -7.98 -16.97 -6.01
C ALA A 6 -7.70 -17.39 -4.57
N ALA A 7 -6.62 -18.15 -4.36
CA ALA A 7 -6.19 -18.62 -3.05
C ALA A 7 -5.41 -17.55 -2.27
N SER A 8 -4.69 -16.67 -2.94
CA SER A 8 -3.90 -15.60 -2.34
C SER A 8 -3.81 -14.38 -3.25
N THR A 9 -3.47 -13.24 -2.66
CA THR A 9 -3.17 -12.01 -3.40
C THR A 9 -2.10 -11.21 -2.63
N ILE A 10 -1.31 -10.44 -3.35
CA ILE A 10 -0.41 -9.44 -2.75
C ILE A 10 -1.16 -8.12 -2.70
N ALA A 11 -1.26 -7.52 -1.51
CA ALA A 11 -2.03 -6.32 -1.32
C ALA A 11 -1.51 -5.50 -0.14
N GLY A 12 -1.81 -4.20 -0.13
CA GLY A 12 -1.49 -3.34 1.01
C GLY A 12 -2.48 -3.53 2.17
N SER A 13 -2.06 -3.16 3.38
CA SER A 13 -2.87 -3.27 4.59
C SER A 13 -4.22 -2.52 4.52
N PHE A 14 -4.32 -1.52 3.65
CA PHE A 14 -5.54 -0.72 3.43
C PHE A 14 -6.63 -1.48 2.64
N THR A 15 -6.27 -2.56 1.92
CA THR A 15 -7.25 -3.37 1.18
C THR A 15 -7.92 -4.43 2.04
N VAL A 16 -7.46 -4.61 3.27
CA VAL A 16 -7.97 -5.62 4.21
C VAL A 16 -9.49 -5.55 4.37
N SER A 17 -10.04 -4.33 4.51
CA SER A 17 -11.49 -4.13 4.64
C SER A 17 -12.30 -4.58 3.41
N SER A 18 -11.69 -4.56 2.22
CA SER A 18 -12.34 -4.99 0.97
C SER A 18 -12.49 -6.51 0.87
N TYR A 19 -11.65 -7.26 1.58
CA TYR A 19 -11.68 -8.72 1.62
C TYR A 19 -12.44 -9.27 2.84
N LEU A 20 -12.76 -8.40 3.80
CA LEU A 20 -13.33 -8.76 5.08
C LEU A 20 -14.79 -8.30 5.16
N GLY A 21 -15.68 -8.92 4.40
CA GLY A 21 -17.10 -8.99 4.81
C GLY A 21 -17.20 -9.78 6.13
N ALA A 22 -18.26 -9.60 6.90
CA ALA A 22 -18.41 -10.18 8.24
C ALA A 22 -18.12 -11.70 8.31
N ASP A 23 -18.40 -12.44 7.23
CA ASP A 23 -18.14 -13.88 7.13
C ASP A 23 -16.76 -14.22 6.54
N ALA A 24 -16.11 -13.27 5.86
CA ALA A 24 -14.81 -13.49 5.22
C ALA A 24 -13.64 -13.39 6.22
N GLN A 25 -13.79 -12.70 7.33
CA GLN A 25 -12.75 -12.52 8.36
C GLN A 25 -12.21 -13.85 8.91
N LYS A 26 -13.02 -14.89 8.94
CA LYS A 26 -12.62 -16.23 9.41
C LYS A 26 -11.91 -17.08 8.35
N LYS A 27 -11.84 -16.61 7.10
CA LYS A 27 -11.32 -17.38 5.96
C LYS A 27 -9.96 -16.90 5.45
N PHE A 28 -9.52 -15.72 5.85
CA PHE A 28 -8.27 -15.13 5.36
C PHE A 28 -7.31 -14.88 6.50
N ALA A 29 -6.04 -15.19 6.26
CA ALA A 29 -4.93 -14.84 7.11
C ALA A 29 -3.97 -13.94 6.33
N TYR A 30 -3.15 -13.18 7.06
CA TYR A 30 -2.10 -12.34 6.48
C TYR A 30 -0.76 -13.03 6.68
N ALA A 31 0.08 -12.97 5.67
CA ALA A 31 1.45 -13.44 5.74
C ALA A 31 2.40 -12.36 5.20
N PRO A 32 3.60 -12.24 5.75
CA PRO A 32 4.63 -11.42 5.15
C PRO A 32 4.92 -11.88 3.72
N LEU A 33 5.42 -10.99 2.86
CA LEU A 33 5.87 -11.37 1.52
C LEU A 33 6.92 -12.49 1.62
N PRO A 34 7.01 -13.39 0.63
CA PRO A 34 8.05 -14.40 0.58
C PRO A 34 9.45 -13.78 0.62
N ILE A 35 10.41 -14.53 1.16
CA ILE A 35 11.82 -14.13 1.12
C ILE A 35 12.38 -14.47 -0.26
N GLY A 36 12.86 -13.46 -0.97
CA GLY A 36 13.55 -13.64 -2.24
C GLY A 36 15.06 -13.88 -2.06
N PRO A 37 15.82 -14.07 -3.16
CA PRO A 37 17.27 -14.32 -3.11
C PRO A 37 18.07 -13.23 -2.40
N VAL A 38 17.59 -11.98 -2.43
CA VAL A 38 18.24 -10.82 -1.80
C VAL A 38 17.52 -10.36 -0.52
N GLY A 39 16.61 -11.16 0.01
CA GLY A 39 15.84 -10.88 1.20
C GLY A 39 14.38 -10.52 0.93
N ARG A 40 13.68 -10.12 1.98
CA ARG A 40 12.31 -9.63 1.93
C ARG A 40 12.30 -8.10 1.95
N ARG A 41 11.51 -7.50 1.09
CA ARG A 41 11.29 -6.05 1.09
C ARG A 41 9.82 -5.76 0.84
N SER A 42 9.21 -4.95 1.69
CA SER A 42 7.81 -4.54 1.60
C SER A 42 7.73 -3.04 1.33
N ALA A 43 6.96 -2.65 0.33
CA ALA A 43 6.73 -1.22 0.08
C ALA A 43 5.95 -0.60 1.24
N MET A 44 6.44 0.53 1.75
CA MET A 44 5.75 1.37 2.71
C MET A 44 5.24 2.61 1.97
N ASN A 45 3.92 2.70 1.81
CA ASN A 45 3.26 3.87 1.24
C ASN A 45 2.57 4.67 2.33
N GLY A 46 2.51 5.99 2.13
CA GLY A 46 1.71 6.92 2.91
C GLY A 46 0.74 7.70 2.03
N LEU A 47 -0.37 8.14 2.59
CA LEU A 47 -1.22 9.16 1.98
C LEU A 47 -0.70 10.53 2.41
N HIS A 48 -0.69 11.46 1.47
CA HIS A 48 -0.34 12.86 1.71
C HIS A 48 -1.53 13.72 1.32
N ASP A 49 -2.03 14.48 2.29
CA ASP A 49 -3.06 15.47 2.02
C ASP A 49 -2.38 16.76 1.56
N VAL A 50 -2.85 17.34 0.46
CA VAL A 50 -2.29 18.56 -0.12
C VAL A 50 -3.38 19.59 -0.36
N VAL A 51 -3.01 20.87 -0.29
CA VAL A 51 -3.86 21.97 -0.73
C VAL A 51 -3.53 22.29 -2.19
N TRP A 52 -4.53 22.23 -3.04
CA TRP A 52 -4.36 22.62 -4.43
C TRP A 52 -4.00 24.13 -4.55
N SER A 53 -2.95 24.45 -5.29
CA SER A 53 -2.43 25.82 -5.45
C SER A 53 -3.43 26.82 -6.05
N GLY A 54 -4.42 26.35 -6.81
CA GLY A 54 -5.52 27.15 -7.34
C GLY A 54 -6.75 27.28 -6.43
N SER A 55 -6.67 26.79 -5.17
CA SER A 55 -7.78 26.92 -4.23
C SER A 55 -8.10 28.39 -3.94
N LYS A 56 -9.38 28.71 -3.91
CA LYS A 56 -9.86 30.04 -3.46
C LYS A 56 -9.99 30.13 -1.93
N HIS A 57 -9.79 29.02 -1.23
CA HIS A 57 -9.90 28.89 0.23
C HIS A 57 -8.71 28.12 0.81
N PRO A 58 -7.45 28.59 0.58
CA PRO A 58 -6.26 27.83 0.99
C PRO A 58 -6.14 27.69 2.52
N ASP A 59 -6.53 28.72 3.28
CA ASP A 59 -6.44 28.70 4.74
C ASP A 59 -7.42 27.70 5.37
N GLU A 60 -8.63 27.63 4.85
CA GLU A 60 -9.63 26.66 5.29
C GLU A 60 -9.23 25.24 4.90
N ALA A 61 -8.71 25.04 3.71
CA ALA A 61 -8.18 23.78 3.26
C ALA A 61 -6.99 23.33 4.14
N PHE A 62 -6.09 24.25 4.48
CA PHE A 62 -4.98 23.95 5.40
C PHE A 62 -5.46 23.57 6.80
N LYS A 63 -6.44 24.26 7.35
CA LYS A 63 -7.05 23.88 8.65
C LYS A 63 -7.62 22.48 8.62
N TRP A 64 -8.23 22.09 7.51
CA TRP A 64 -8.76 20.74 7.34
C TRP A 64 -7.66 19.67 7.33
N ILE A 65 -6.62 19.83 6.51
CA ILE A 65 -5.53 18.84 6.46
C ILE A 65 -4.73 18.80 7.76
N ALA A 66 -4.55 19.94 8.44
CA ALA A 66 -3.93 19.99 9.75
C ALA A 66 -4.77 19.25 10.81
N TYR A 67 -6.10 19.33 10.74
CA TYR A 67 -6.98 18.52 11.59
C TYR A 67 -6.83 17.02 11.29
N MET A 68 -6.81 16.63 10.00
CA MET A 68 -6.64 15.24 9.59
C MET A 68 -5.29 14.65 10.06
N ALA A 69 -4.24 15.44 10.07
CA ALA A 69 -2.92 15.06 10.60
C ALA A 69 -2.87 15.02 12.15
N SER A 70 -3.86 15.58 12.84
CA SER A 70 -3.85 15.63 14.31
C SER A 70 -4.03 14.24 14.93
N ASN A 71 -3.43 14.03 16.13
CA ASN A 71 -3.65 12.80 16.90
C ASN A 71 -5.14 12.50 17.14
N LYS A 72 -5.96 13.54 17.32
CA LYS A 72 -7.41 13.40 17.55
C LYS A 72 -8.09 12.70 16.35
N CYS A 73 -7.80 13.14 15.13
CA CYS A 73 -8.33 12.53 13.92
C CYS A 73 -7.69 11.16 13.67
N GLN A 74 -6.37 11.06 13.77
CA GLN A 74 -5.63 9.83 13.50
C GLN A 74 -6.04 8.67 14.43
N VAL A 75 -6.28 8.94 15.73
CA VAL A 75 -6.81 7.94 16.65
C VAL A 75 -8.22 7.51 16.25
N LYS A 76 -9.08 8.47 15.87
CA LYS A 76 -10.45 8.14 15.42
C LYS A 76 -10.46 7.29 14.15
N VAL A 77 -9.58 7.57 13.22
CA VAL A 77 -9.36 6.74 12.03
C VAL A 77 -8.84 5.36 12.41
N GLY A 78 -7.88 5.28 13.33
CA GLY A 78 -7.34 4.01 13.84
C GLY A 78 -8.40 3.14 14.49
N GLU A 79 -9.28 3.70 15.30
CA GLU A 79 -10.39 2.99 15.96
C GLU A 79 -11.32 2.26 14.95
N SER A 80 -11.36 2.69 13.70
CA SER A 80 -12.11 1.98 12.65
C SER A 80 -11.50 0.62 12.30
N GLY A 81 -10.18 0.45 12.49
CA GLY A 81 -9.43 -0.74 12.13
C GLY A 81 -9.25 -0.93 10.61
N VAL A 82 -9.58 0.06 9.80
CA VAL A 82 -9.50 -0.04 8.33
C VAL A 82 -8.07 0.14 7.82
N ILE A 83 -7.38 1.16 8.33
CA ILE A 83 -6.00 1.50 7.93
C ILE A 83 -5.09 1.62 9.16
N PHE A 84 -3.78 1.66 8.94
CA PHE A 84 -2.79 2.08 9.92
C PHE A 84 -2.50 3.57 9.70
N PRO A 85 -2.97 4.45 10.61
CA PRO A 85 -2.66 5.88 10.53
C PRO A 85 -1.16 6.15 10.72
N ALA A 86 -0.68 7.28 10.20
CA ALA A 86 0.73 7.65 10.30
C ALA A 86 1.18 8.01 11.74
N SER A 87 0.26 8.44 12.61
CA SER A 87 0.62 8.72 13.99
C SER A 87 0.74 7.45 14.84
N ILE A 88 1.69 7.41 15.75
CA ILE A 88 1.89 6.26 16.66
C ILE A 88 0.60 5.93 17.40
N LYS A 89 -0.07 6.94 18.00
CA LYS A 89 -1.33 6.74 18.71
C LYS A 89 -2.46 6.22 17.82
N GLY A 90 -2.49 6.66 16.56
CA GLY A 90 -3.45 6.16 15.59
C GLY A 90 -3.19 4.71 15.20
N THR A 91 -1.92 4.35 15.00
CA THR A 91 -1.52 2.95 14.72
C THR A 91 -1.84 2.03 15.89
N GLU A 92 -1.53 2.44 17.13
CA GLU A 92 -1.89 1.68 18.34
C GLU A 92 -3.40 1.45 18.43
N ALA A 93 -4.21 2.48 18.15
CA ALA A 93 -5.68 2.36 18.13
C ALA A 93 -6.14 1.38 17.04
N SER A 94 -5.51 1.40 15.85
CA SER A 94 -5.84 0.48 14.77
C SER A 94 -5.49 -0.97 15.11
N LEU A 95 -4.31 -1.22 15.67
CA LEU A 95 -3.90 -2.56 16.11
C LEU A 95 -4.90 -3.12 17.11
N LYS A 96 -5.24 -2.33 18.13
CA LYS A 96 -6.21 -2.71 19.17
C LYS A 96 -7.61 -2.99 18.59
N ALA A 97 -8.08 -2.17 17.64
CA ALA A 97 -9.38 -2.36 17.01
C ALA A 97 -9.43 -3.63 16.13
N ARG A 98 -8.32 -3.97 15.47
CA ARG A 98 -8.17 -5.19 14.66
C ARG A 98 -8.06 -6.44 15.54
N GLU A 99 -7.27 -6.38 16.60
CA GLU A 99 -7.14 -7.46 17.58
C GLU A 99 -8.48 -7.81 18.22
N ALA A 100 -9.28 -6.81 18.59
CA ALA A 100 -10.63 -7.01 19.11
C ALA A 100 -11.57 -7.72 18.11
N LYS A 101 -11.25 -7.68 16.81
CA LYS A 101 -11.94 -8.41 15.73
C LYS A 101 -11.30 -9.78 15.44
N GLY A 102 -10.31 -10.21 16.22
CA GLY A 102 -9.58 -11.47 16.04
C GLY A 102 -8.64 -11.48 14.84
N GLN A 103 -8.19 -10.31 14.38
CA GLN A 103 -7.24 -10.19 13.25
C GLN A 103 -5.81 -10.19 13.75
N ASP A 104 -5.00 -11.13 13.26
CA ASP A 104 -3.57 -11.15 13.48
C ASP A 104 -2.89 -10.13 12.56
N ASN A 105 -2.23 -9.14 13.16
CA ASN A 105 -1.55 -8.07 12.44
C ASN A 105 -0.02 -8.27 12.34
N SER A 106 0.51 -9.37 12.85
CA SER A 106 1.95 -9.64 12.90
C SER A 106 2.64 -9.55 11.53
N ALA A 107 1.95 -9.95 10.47
CA ALA A 107 2.46 -9.83 9.10
C ALA A 107 2.81 -8.39 8.68
N PHE A 108 2.13 -7.38 9.25
CA PHE A 108 2.39 -5.97 8.94
C PHE A 108 3.38 -5.34 9.91
N THR A 109 3.34 -5.69 11.20
CA THR A 109 4.23 -5.10 12.21
C THR A 109 5.64 -5.65 12.11
N THR A 110 5.80 -6.96 11.92
CA THR A 110 7.10 -7.64 11.84
C THR A 110 7.99 -7.09 10.72
N VAL A 111 7.44 -6.77 9.53
CA VAL A 111 8.23 -6.21 8.44
C VAL A 111 8.77 -4.81 8.76
N VAL A 112 8.05 -4.03 9.57
CA VAL A 112 8.49 -2.72 10.04
C VAL A 112 9.54 -2.86 11.12
N GLU A 113 9.32 -3.72 12.11
CA GLU A 113 10.24 -4.02 13.21
C GLU A 113 11.59 -4.55 12.70
N ASN A 114 11.55 -5.44 11.71
CA ASN A 114 12.74 -6.00 11.08
C ASN A 114 13.42 -5.06 10.08
N LYS A 115 12.89 -3.84 9.87
CA LYS A 115 13.40 -2.90 8.86
C LYS A 115 13.40 -3.48 7.43
N GLU A 116 12.42 -4.33 7.14
CA GLU A 116 12.21 -4.96 5.84
C GLU A 116 11.32 -4.10 4.92
N THR A 117 11.27 -2.80 5.15
CA THR A 117 10.47 -1.86 4.36
C THR A 117 11.34 -0.98 3.48
N PHE A 118 10.75 -0.46 2.40
CA PHE A 118 11.35 0.58 1.57
C PHE A 118 10.27 1.58 1.14
N SER A 119 10.68 2.82 0.89
CA SER A 119 9.81 3.82 0.27
C SER A 119 9.93 3.72 -1.24
N VAL A 120 8.80 3.82 -1.93
CA VAL A 120 8.80 3.87 -3.40
C VAL A 120 9.58 5.12 -3.83
N PRO A 121 10.58 5.00 -4.70
CA PRO A 121 11.36 6.14 -5.15
C PRO A 121 10.49 7.10 -5.96
N VAL A 122 10.74 8.40 -5.78
CA VAL A 122 10.14 9.47 -6.58
C VAL A 122 11.19 9.94 -7.58
N PHE A 123 10.85 9.91 -8.86
CA PHE A 123 11.74 10.32 -9.95
C PHE A 123 10.94 10.92 -11.11
N SER A 124 11.65 11.62 -12.01
CA SER A 124 11.03 12.18 -13.21
C SER A 124 10.45 11.06 -14.08
N HIS A 125 9.33 11.35 -14.76
CA HIS A 125 8.64 10.37 -15.62
C HIS A 125 8.16 9.09 -14.90
N GLY A 126 7.91 9.17 -13.57
CA GLY A 126 7.49 8.02 -12.78
C GLY A 126 6.22 7.35 -13.29
N ASP A 127 5.27 8.15 -13.78
CA ASP A 127 3.99 7.64 -14.30
C ASP A 127 4.19 6.91 -15.64
N GLU A 128 5.04 7.45 -16.54
CA GLU A 128 5.37 6.81 -17.82
C GLU A 128 6.13 5.50 -17.60
N VAL A 129 7.10 5.48 -16.67
CA VAL A 129 7.83 4.26 -16.32
C VAL A 129 6.88 3.22 -15.71
N ASN A 130 5.98 3.63 -14.82
CA ASN A 130 4.96 2.73 -14.28
C ASN A 130 4.06 2.14 -15.37
N ALA A 131 3.62 2.94 -16.33
CA ALA A 131 2.81 2.47 -17.45
C ALA A 131 3.56 1.40 -18.27
N LEU A 132 4.83 1.65 -18.61
CA LEU A 132 5.67 0.68 -19.33
C LEU A 132 5.80 -0.65 -18.58
N ILE A 133 5.98 -0.62 -17.26
CA ILE A 133 6.07 -1.83 -16.43
C ILE A 133 4.72 -2.57 -16.39
N GLN A 134 3.62 -1.84 -16.22
CA GLN A 134 2.28 -2.42 -16.19
C GLN A 134 1.94 -3.12 -17.53
N ASP A 135 2.22 -2.46 -18.64
CA ASP A 135 2.00 -3.01 -19.99
C ASP A 135 2.82 -4.28 -20.20
N ALA A 136 4.11 -4.26 -19.84
CA ALA A 136 4.99 -5.42 -19.95
C ALA A 136 4.48 -6.61 -19.10
N ILE A 137 3.98 -6.35 -17.87
CA ILE A 137 3.38 -7.39 -17.03
C ILE A 137 2.12 -7.98 -17.69
N GLN A 138 1.29 -7.15 -18.31
CA GLN A 138 0.09 -7.60 -19.02
C GLN A 138 0.45 -8.45 -20.25
N GLU A 139 1.44 -8.04 -21.03
CA GLU A 139 1.93 -8.82 -22.18
C GLU A 139 2.45 -10.20 -21.75
N VAL A 140 3.26 -10.25 -20.68
CA VAL A 140 3.76 -11.53 -20.13
C VAL A 140 2.61 -12.38 -19.61
N ALA A 141 1.63 -11.80 -18.93
CA ALA A 141 0.44 -12.52 -18.49
C ALA A 141 -0.40 -13.04 -19.68
N GLY A 142 -0.34 -12.37 -20.83
CA GLY A 142 -0.93 -12.79 -22.09
C GLY A 142 -0.14 -13.86 -22.86
N GLY A 143 1.03 -14.28 -22.36
CA GLY A 143 1.84 -15.35 -22.93
C GLY A 143 3.08 -14.88 -23.70
N ALA A 144 3.43 -13.58 -23.66
CA ALA A 144 4.68 -13.09 -24.24
C ALA A 144 5.91 -13.61 -23.46
N ASP A 145 7.08 -13.67 -24.13
CA ASP A 145 8.32 -14.07 -23.48
C ASP A 145 8.70 -13.09 -22.37
N PRO A 146 8.80 -13.53 -21.11
CA PRO A 146 9.04 -12.63 -19.98
C PRO A 146 10.37 -11.88 -20.09
N GLN A 147 11.44 -12.56 -20.53
CA GLN A 147 12.77 -11.95 -20.56
C GLN A 147 12.84 -10.87 -21.64
N ALA A 148 12.38 -11.16 -22.86
CA ALA A 148 12.38 -10.21 -23.96
C ALA A 148 11.50 -8.99 -23.65
N THR A 149 10.29 -9.22 -23.14
CA THR A 149 9.32 -8.16 -22.83
C THR A 149 9.83 -7.23 -21.72
N MET A 150 10.33 -7.80 -20.61
CA MET A 150 10.85 -6.99 -19.50
C MET A 150 12.14 -6.26 -19.87
N THR A 151 13.00 -6.84 -20.71
CA THR A 151 14.20 -6.16 -21.23
C THR A 151 13.80 -4.95 -22.06
N ALA A 152 12.85 -5.10 -23.00
CA ALA A 152 12.38 -4.00 -23.84
C ALA A 152 11.73 -2.87 -23.00
N ALA A 153 10.95 -3.22 -21.98
CA ALA A 153 10.37 -2.24 -21.06
C ALA A 153 11.45 -1.48 -20.29
N ASN A 154 12.46 -2.18 -19.81
CA ASN A 154 13.58 -1.57 -19.10
C ASN A 154 14.40 -0.61 -19.98
N GLU A 155 14.65 -0.96 -21.25
CA GLU A 155 15.33 -0.08 -22.20
C GLU A 155 14.54 1.19 -22.46
N LYS A 156 13.22 1.08 -22.67
CA LYS A 156 12.33 2.25 -22.83
C LYS A 156 12.30 3.12 -21.58
N ALA A 157 12.21 2.54 -20.39
CA ALA A 157 12.25 3.26 -19.12
C ALA A 157 13.57 4.02 -18.94
N ASN A 158 14.70 3.37 -19.23
CA ASN A 158 16.02 4.01 -19.17
C ASN A 158 16.18 5.16 -20.18
N ALA A 159 15.49 5.11 -21.31
CA ALA A 159 15.52 6.20 -22.29
C ALA A 159 14.75 7.44 -21.79
N LEU A 160 13.71 7.26 -20.98
CA LEU A 160 12.98 8.37 -20.36
C LEU A 160 13.75 9.05 -19.22
N LEU A 161 14.68 8.35 -18.60
CA LEU A 161 15.44 8.83 -17.44
C LEU A 161 16.78 9.51 -17.81
N LYS A 162 17.11 9.57 -19.08
CA LYS A 162 18.30 10.30 -19.59
C LYS A 162 17.98 11.75 -19.86
#